data_2460a154ebbf9c2bdcd0ecf17db6b826
#
_entry.id   2460a154ebbf9c2bdcd0ecf17db6b826
#
_cell.length_a   1.000
_cell.length_b   1.000
_cell.length_c   1.000
_cell.angle_alpha   90.00
_cell.angle_beta   90.00
_cell.angle_gamma   90.00
#
_symmetry.space_group_name_H-M   'P 1'
#
loop_
_entity.id
_entity.type
_entity.pdbx_description
1 polymer ?
#
loop_
_entity_poly.entity_id
_entity_poly.type
_entity_poly.pdbx_seq_one_letter_code
_entity_poly.pdbx_strand_id
1 'polypeptide(L)'
;MSASMMKFNLLRIFLVRVALIFAPFGQPYAAEPAIDMRDPTQVIQAYLRATYARDFVQAYRFISAEDRRVRDLDRYVRQRGPFSGFTLEVAKRLSHWVDIRLLEKQETPDRIHAVIAYRVADPKKIAPQVLNWDPYRLNVLSDGERRELLDTLDKKRHDNSIDMSQGEEKFELVKEGDEWRIFLNWAAGIKIPLTVDLSRTSDLDVALSRHEFVLQPGELFEVSLKIRNKTNQPVTTRIGHLVEPQAVADYLDFVQCGFLLPVTLAPGKEQEFSGTYMLRGSLPEGVHQMALSYEFRVVK
;
A
#
# COMPACT_ATOMS: atom_id res chain seq x y z
N MET A 1 -26.32 80.92 -40.48
CA MET A 1 -25.70 80.53 -39.28
C MET A 1 -26.79 79.90 -38.42
N SER A 2 -27.05 78.57 -38.53
CA SER A 2 -28.17 77.92 -37.85
C SER A 2 -27.66 76.62 -37.22
N ALA A 3 -27.77 76.56 -35.94
CA ALA A 3 -27.37 75.36 -35.15
C ALA A 3 -28.56 74.42 -35.12
N SER A 4 -28.35 73.23 -35.67
CA SER A 4 -29.32 72.13 -35.64
C SER A 4 -29.16 71.32 -34.33
N MET A 5 -30.21 71.34 -33.52
CA MET A 5 -30.33 70.56 -32.31
C MET A 5 -30.81 69.16 -32.69
N MET A 6 -29.98 68.19 -32.46
CA MET A 6 -30.28 66.77 -32.64
C MET A 6 -30.93 66.23 -31.36
N LYS A 7 -32.17 65.76 -31.45
CA LYS A 7 -32.95 65.23 -30.37
C LYS A 7 -32.52 63.77 -30.17
N PHE A 8 -32.00 63.36 -28.98
CA PHE A 8 -31.75 62.00 -28.53
C PHE A 8 -33.07 61.41 -28.06
N ASN A 9 -33.48 60.33 -28.73
CA ASN A 9 -34.55 59.43 -28.28
C ASN A 9 -34.02 58.48 -27.23
N LEU A 10 -34.54 58.50 -26.01
CA LEU A 10 -34.31 57.54 -24.96
C LEU A 10 -35.08 56.27 -25.27
N LEU A 11 -34.36 55.23 -25.65
CA LEU A 11 -34.87 53.85 -25.74
C LEU A 11 -34.84 53.25 -24.33
N ARG A 12 -35.99 53.03 -23.73
CA ARG A 12 -36.16 52.32 -22.45
C ARG A 12 -35.89 50.82 -22.67
N ILE A 13 -34.75 50.34 -22.24
CA ILE A 13 -34.43 48.92 -22.16
C ILE A 13 -35.07 48.37 -20.87
N PHE A 14 -36.07 47.50 -21.02
CA PHE A 14 -36.65 46.72 -19.95
C PHE A 14 -35.65 45.61 -19.56
N LEU A 15 -34.94 45.75 -18.45
CA LEU A 15 -34.12 44.74 -17.84
C LEU A 15 -35.04 43.75 -17.12
N VAL A 16 -35.34 42.62 -17.77
CA VAL A 16 -35.94 41.45 -17.13
C VAL A 16 -34.86 40.81 -16.24
N ARG A 17 -34.97 41.05 -14.94
CA ARG A 17 -34.16 40.30 -13.96
C ARG A 17 -34.67 38.87 -13.88
N VAL A 18 -34.01 37.93 -14.59
CA VAL A 18 -34.14 36.51 -14.33
C VAL A 18 -33.37 36.21 -13.04
N ALA A 19 -34.07 36.06 -11.95
CA ALA A 19 -33.48 35.55 -10.70
C ALA A 19 -33.20 34.05 -10.90
N LEU A 20 -31.97 33.70 -11.24
CA LEU A 20 -31.45 32.36 -11.14
C LEU A 20 -31.41 31.98 -9.64
N ILE A 21 -32.41 31.25 -9.20
CA ILE A 21 -32.41 30.60 -7.90
C ILE A 21 -31.36 29.49 -7.99
N PHE A 22 -30.14 29.77 -7.60
CA PHE A 22 -29.16 28.75 -7.29
C PHE A 22 -29.65 28.07 -6.00
N ALA A 23 -30.30 26.92 -6.14
CA ALA A 23 -30.45 26.00 -5.03
C ALA A 23 -29.04 25.54 -4.62
N PRO A 24 -28.64 25.63 -3.35
CA PRO A 24 -27.37 25.08 -2.93
C PRO A 24 -27.48 23.56 -2.96
N PHE A 25 -27.03 22.94 -4.04
CA PHE A 25 -26.73 21.53 -4.07
C PHE A 25 -25.47 21.31 -3.25
N GLY A 26 -25.62 20.59 -2.16
CA GLY A 26 -24.54 20.16 -1.30
C GLY A 26 -24.86 20.55 0.14
N GLN A 27 -25.46 19.63 0.88
CA GLN A 27 -25.34 19.70 2.33
C GLN A 27 -23.83 19.71 2.64
N PRO A 28 -23.33 20.67 3.44
CA PRO A 28 -21.93 20.63 3.85
C PRO A 28 -21.74 19.30 4.60
N TYR A 29 -20.89 18.43 4.09
CA TYR A 29 -20.33 17.35 4.86
C TYR A 29 -19.89 17.97 6.19
N ALA A 30 -20.43 17.48 7.29
CA ALA A 30 -20.00 17.93 8.60
C ALA A 30 -18.47 17.77 8.61
N ALA A 31 -17.76 18.87 8.85
CA ALA A 31 -16.33 18.86 8.91
C ALA A 31 -15.93 17.76 9.93
N GLU A 32 -15.07 16.83 9.51
CA GLU A 32 -14.56 15.84 10.44
C GLU A 32 -13.96 16.59 11.65
N PRO A 33 -14.23 16.14 12.88
CA PRO A 33 -13.70 16.78 14.07
C PRO A 33 -12.18 16.84 13.98
N ALA A 34 -11.61 17.97 14.39
CA ALA A 34 -10.17 18.14 14.39
C ALA A 34 -9.53 17.02 15.24
N ILE A 35 -8.53 16.34 14.66
CA ILE A 35 -7.81 15.23 15.31
C ILE A 35 -6.92 15.83 16.41
N ASP A 36 -7.07 15.36 17.65
CA ASP A 36 -6.14 15.70 18.71
C ASP A 36 -4.85 14.86 18.57
N MET A 37 -3.80 15.48 18.07
CA MET A 37 -2.51 14.82 17.86
C MET A 37 -1.80 14.44 19.18
N ARG A 38 -2.31 14.87 20.34
CA ARG A 38 -1.82 14.47 21.67
C ARG A 38 -2.45 13.15 22.14
N ASP A 39 -3.53 12.72 21.51
CA ASP A 39 -4.16 11.43 21.76
C ASP A 39 -3.62 10.37 20.78
N PRO A 40 -2.78 9.42 21.22
CA PRO A 40 -2.20 8.40 20.34
C PRO A 40 -3.26 7.54 19.67
N THR A 41 -4.41 7.30 20.31
CA THR A 41 -5.50 6.49 19.73
C THR A 41 -6.15 7.22 18.55
N GLN A 42 -6.37 8.53 18.67
CA GLN A 42 -6.89 9.33 17.56
C GLN A 42 -5.89 9.41 16.40
N VAL A 43 -4.59 9.51 16.69
CA VAL A 43 -3.54 9.50 15.66
C VAL A 43 -3.53 8.18 14.89
N ILE A 44 -3.56 7.03 15.58
CA ILE A 44 -3.63 5.71 14.94
C ILE A 44 -4.91 5.59 14.10
N GLN A 45 -6.05 5.97 14.64
CA GLN A 45 -7.33 5.89 13.93
C GLN A 45 -7.33 6.75 12.66
N ALA A 46 -6.83 7.97 12.75
CA ALA A 46 -6.75 8.89 11.62
C ALA A 46 -5.78 8.39 10.54
N TYR A 47 -4.62 7.85 10.95
CA TYR A 47 -3.66 7.23 10.05
C TYR A 47 -4.27 6.03 9.31
N LEU A 48 -4.94 5.12 10.03
CA LEU A 48 -5.60 3.96 9.43
C LEU A 48 -6.75 4.38 8.50
N ARG A 49 -7.55 5.37 8.86
CA ARG A 49 -8.59 5.91 7.99
C ARG A 49 -8.00 6.46 6.70
N ALA A 50 -6.94 7.26 6.80
CA ALA A 50 -6.27 7.84 5.64
C ALA A 50 -5.65 6.76 4.72
N THR A 51 -4.99 5.75 5.29
CA THR A 51 -4.41 4.64 4.51
C THR A 51 -5.48 3.78 3.87
N TYR A 52 -6.56 3.47 4.57
CA TYR A 52 -7.69 2.72 4.04
C TYR A 52 -8.43 3.50 2.94
N ALA A 53 -8.59 4.82 3.12
CA ALA A 53 -9.13 5.73 2.11
C ALA A 53 -8.21 5.93 0.90
N ARG A 54 -6.99 5.39 0.92
CA ARG A 54 -5.94 5.65 -0.08
C ARG A 54 -5.54 7.14 -0.18
N ASP A 55 -5.84 7.92 0.86
CA ASP A 55 -5.38 9.31 0.99
C ASP A 55 -3.98 9.34 1.62
N PHE A 56 -2.99 8.94 0.82
CA PHE A 56 -1.61 8.82 1.28
C PHE A 56 -0.96 10.18 1.59
N VAL A 57 -1.46 11.26 1.00
CA VAL A 57 -1.04 12.62 1.36
C VAL A 57 -1.43 12.94 2.80
N GLN A 58 -2.66 12.59 3.19
CA GLN A 58 -3.13 12.76 4.56
C GLN A 58 -2.43 11.78 5.51
N ALA A 59 -2.28 10.51 5.13
CA ALA A 59 -1.59 9.50 5.94
C ALA A 59 -0.16 9.93 6.28
N TYR A 60 0.57 10.51 5.32
CA TYR A 60 1.95 10.97 5.51
C TYR A 60 2.09 12.04 6.60
N ARG A 61 1.06 12.83 6.88
CA ARG A 61 1.09 13.85 7.94
C ARG A 61 1.20 13.27 9.34
N PHE A 62 0.73 12.03 9.51
CA PHE A 62 0.80 11.33 10.81
C PHE A 62 2.13 10.61 11.02
N ILE A 63 2.97 10.47 9.99
CA ILE A 63 4.24 9.75 10.04
C ILE A 63 5.31 10.63 10.70
N SER A 64 6.23 10.00 11.43
CA SER A 64 7.31 10.67 12.15
C SER A 64 8.24 11.47 11.22
N ALA A 65 8.83 12.53 11.74
CA ALA A 65 9.84 13.32 11.01
C ALA A 65 11.08 12.48 10.69
N GLU A 66 11.41 11.51 11.54
CA GLU A 66 12.52 10.57 11.30
C GLU A 66 12.27 9.74 10.05
N ASP A 67 11.11 9.11 9.95
CA ASP A 67 10.73 8.34 8.76
C ASP A 67 10.63 9.21 7.50
N ARG A 68 10.04 10.42 7.64
CA ARG A 68 9.91 11.36 6.51
C ARG A 68 11.25 11.85 5.94
N ARG A 69 12.35 11.79 6.70
CA ARG A 69 13.71 12.05 6.17
C ARG A 69 14.22 10.91 5.28
N VAL A 70 13.79 9.68 5.56
CA VAL A 70 14.17 8.50 4.77
C VAL A 70 13.36 8.42 3.48
N ARG A 71 12.08 8.80 3.53
CA ARG A 71 11.15 8.72 2.40
C ARG A 71 10.28 9.96 2.34
N ASP A 72 10.50 10.80 1.32
CA ASP A 72 9.69 11.99 1.08
C ASP A 72 8.25 11.65 0.64
N LEU A 73 7.37 12.65 0.64
CA LEU A 73 5.97 12.51 0.28
C LEU A 73 5.78 11.94 -1.13
N ASP A 74 6.55 12.43 -2.10
CA ASP A 74 6.41 12.01 -3.50
C ASP A 74 6.78 10.54 -3.67
N ARG A 75 7.88 10.11 -3.06
CA ARG A 75 8.29 8.70 -3.04
C ARG A 75 7.25 7.83 -2.34
N TYR A 76 6.74 8.27 -1.18
CA TYR A 76 5.72 7.55 -0.43
C TYR A 76 4.44 7.35 -1.25
N VAL A 77 3.92 8.41 -1.87
CA VAL A 77 2.70 8.34 -2.68
C VAL A 77 2.91 7.46 -3.93
N ARG A 78 4.02 7.65 -4.67
CA ARG A 78 4.31 6.84 -5.86
C ARG A 78 4.41 5.34 -5.59
N GLN A 79 4.96 4.96 -4.44
CA GLN A 79 5.13 3.55 -4.07
C GLN A 79 3.82 2.83 -3.70
N ARG A 80 2.73 3.56 -3.47
CA ARG A 80 1.43 3.01 -3.06
C ARG A 80 0.51 2.60 -4.22
N GLY A 81 0.93 2.87 -5.45
CA GLY A 81 0.23 2.49 -6.66
C GLY A 81 -0.88 3.46 -7.10
N PRO A 82 -1.42 3.24 -8.31
CA PRO A 82 -2.36 4.16 -8.95
C PRO A 82 -3.78 3.97 -8.41
N PHE A 83 -4.14 4.67 -7.34
CA PHE A 83 -5.52 4.79 -6.89
C PHE A 83 -6.05 6.17 -7.32
N SER A 84 -7.06 6.19 -8.20
CA SER A 84 -7.62 7.42 -8.73
C SER A 84 -9.08 7.23 -9.15
N GLY A 85 -9.76 8.34 -9.46
CA GLY A 85 -11.12 8.33 -9.99
C GLY A 85 -12.13 7.73 -9.01
N PHE A 86 -13.08 6.97 -9.56
CA PHE A 86 -14.18 6.40 -8.78
C PHE A 86 -13.74 5.37 -7.73
N THR A 87 -12.66 4.64 -8.00
CA THR A 87 -12.06 3.73 -7.02
C THR A 87 -11.64 4.45 -5.74
N LEU A 88 -11.07 5.65 -5.87
CA LEU A 88 -10.70 6.48 -4.72
C LEU A 88 -11.92 6.97 -3.95
N GLU A 89 -13.00 7.32 -4.65
CA GLU A 89 -14.26 7.73 -4.03
C GLU A 89 -14.87 6.59 -3.20
N VAL A 90 -14.90 5.38 -3.74
CA VAL A 90 -15.36 4.18 -3.02
C VAL A 90 -14.49 3.92 -1.78
N ALA A 91 -13.16 3.98 -1.91
CA ALA A 91 -12.24 3.79 -0.79
C ALA A 91 -12.47 4.82 0.33
N LYS A 92 -12.68 6.09 -0.02
CA LYS A 92 -13.04 7.14 0.95
C LYS A 92 -14.35 6.86 1.66
N ARG A 93 -15.38 6.39 0.92
CA ARG A 93 -16.65 5.99 1.55
C ARG A 93 -16.44 4.86 2.55
N LEU A 94 -15.70 3.82 2.17
CA LEU A 94 -15.43 2.66 3.03
C LEU A 94 -14.58 3.01 4.25
N SER A 95 -13.71 4.01 4.18
CA SER A 95 -12.88 4.42 5.31
C SER A 95 -13.65 4.96 6.52
N HIS A 96 -14.90 5.38 6.33
CA HIS A 96 -15.76 5.80 7.44
C HIS A 96 -16.12 4.68 8.42
N TRP A 97 -15.98 3.40 8.00
CA TRP A 97 -16.18 2.24 8.88
C TRP A 97 -14.90 1.76 9.56
N VAL A 98 -13.79 2.47 9.37
CA VAL A 98 -12.58 2.17 10.14
C VAL A 98 -12.81 2.53 11.59
N ASP A 99 -12.78 1.52 12.44
CA ASP A 99 -12.91 1.65 13.88
C ASP A 99 -11.78 0.90 14.56
N ILE A 100 -11.29 1.44 15.69
CA ILE A 100 -10.20 0.83 16.45
C ILE A 100 -10.55 0.78 17.94
N ARG A 101 -9.98 -0.21 18.59
CA ARG A 101 -9.98 -0.32 20.05
C ARG A 101 -8.56 -0.62 20.53
N LEU A 102 -8.05 0.21 21.41
CA LEU A 102 -6.77 -0.03 22.07
C LEU A 102 -6.87 -1.29 22.96
N LEU A 103 -5.99 -2.26 22.75
CA LEU A 103 -5.90 -3.49 23.54
C LEU A 103 -4.81 -3.37 24.59
N GLU A 104 -3.62 -2.94 24.18
CA GLU A 104 -2.45 -2.80 25.03
C GLU A 104 -1.74 -1.48 24.73
N LYS A 105 -1.16 -0.88 25.75
CA LYS A 105 -0.34 0.34 25.65
C LYS A 105 0.81 0.25 26.62
N GLN A 106 2.01 0.38 26.09
CA GLN A 106 3.23 0.59 26.86
C GLN A 106 3.78 1.97 26.51
N GLU A 107 3.89 2.84 27.50
CA GLU A 107 4.24 4.25 27.29
C GLU A 107 5.52 4.60 28.04
N THR A 108 6.43 5.25 27.35
CA THR A 108 7.60 5.98 27.89
C THR A 108 7.43 7.47 27.62
N PRO A 109 8.27 8.36 28.15
CA PRO A 109 8.11 9.80 27.93
C PRO A 109 8.10 10.23 26.46
N ASP A 110 8.75 9.47 25.57
CA ASP A 110 8.97 9.79 24.17
C ASP A 110 8.44 8.74 23.17
N ARG A 111 7.99 7.56 23.65
CA ARG A 111 7.51 6.46 22.82
C ARG A 111 6.28 5.77 23.38
N ILE A 112 5.45 5.27 22.47
CA ILE A 112 4.32 4.38 22.77
C ILE A 112 4.40 3.16 21.87
N HIS A 113 4.30 1.98 22.48
CA HIS A 113 3.99 0.73 21.79
C HIS A 113 2.53 0.39 22.08
N ALA A 114 1.70 0.34 21.04
CA ALA A 114 0.28 0.08 21.14
C ALA A 114 -0.09 -1.17 20.36
N VAL A 115 -0.96 -1.99 20.92
CA VAL A 115 -1.67 -3.05 20.19
C VAL A 115 -3.11 -2.62 20.08
N ILE A 116 -3.64 -2.59 18.87
CA ILE A 116 -5.03 -2.25 18.61
C ILE A 116 -5.77 -3.42 17.99
N ALA A 117 -7.04 -3.58 18.33
CA ALA A 117 -8.00 -4.30 17.49
C ALA A 117 -8.61 -3.29 16.51
N TYR A 118 -8.67 -3.66 15.24
CA TYR A 118 -9.32 -2.84 14.23
C TYR A 118 -10.49 -3.57 13.58
N ARG A 119 -11.44 -2.78 13.09
CA ARG A 119 -12.56 -3.22 12.25
C ARG A 119 -12.62 -2.33 11.03
N VAL A 120 -12.71 -2.94 9.85
CA VAL A 120 -12.80 -2.25 8.56
C VAL A 120 -13.88 -2.88 7.70
N ALA A 121 -14.52 -2.11 6.83
CA ALA A 121 -15.44 -2.66 5.86
C ALA A 121 -14.74 -3.71 4.98
N ASP A 122 -15.35 -4.89 4.81
CA ASP A 122 -14.79 -5.95 3.97
C ASP A 122 -15.25 -5.76 2.52
N PRO A 123 -14.40 -5.23 1.63
CA PRO A 123 -14.81 -4.97 0.25
C PRO A 123 -15.21 -6.25 -0.48
N LYS A 124 -14.67 -7.41 -0.09
CA LYS A 124 -15.00 -8.71 -0.70
C LYS A 124 -16.44 -9.17 -0.43
N LYS A 125 -17.11 -8.60 0.54
CA LYS A 125 -18.47 -8.97 0.92
C LYS A 125 -19.51 -7.91 0.60
N ILE A 126 -19.09 -6.73 0.12
CA ILE A 126 -20.01 -5.60 -0.09
C ILE A 126 -20.75 -5.73 -1.41
N ALA A 127 -20.03 -5.85 -2.50
CA ALA A 127 -20.57 -6.00 -3.84
C ALA A 127 -19.52 -6.65 -4.77
N PRO A 128 -19.93 -7.40 -5.79
CA PRO A 128 -19.02 -8.02 -6.75
C PRO A 128 -18.08 -7.04 -7.45
N GLN A 129 -18.52 -5.81 -7.69
CA GLN A 129 -17.74 -4.74 -8.32
C GLN A 129 -16.59 -4.25 -7.43
N VAL A 130 -16.75 -4.36 -6.10
CA VAL A 130 -15.76 -3.94 -5.10
C VAL A 130 -14.85 -5.11 -4.70
N LEU A 131 -15.30 -6.34 -4.94
CA LEU A 131 -14.63 -7.58 -4.50
C LEU A 131 -13.16 -7.69 -4.90
N ASN A 132 -12.80 -7.19 -6.07
CA ASN A 132 -11.47 -7.38 -6.62
C ASN A 132 -10.56 -6.17 -6.42
N TRP A 133 -11.07 -5.06 -5.86
CA TRP A 133 -10.34 -3.79 -5.78
C TRP A 133 -9.55 -3.47 -7.05
N ASP A 134 -10.08 -3.92 -8.21
CA ASP A 134 -9.49 -3.62 -9.49
C ASP A 134 -9.80 -2.15 -9.83
N PRO A 135 -8.80 -1.25 -9.78
CA PRO A 135 -9.00 0.16 -10.07
C PRO A 135 -9.57 0.39 -11.48
N TYR A 136 -9.20 -0.46 -12.42
CA TYR A 136 -9.67 -0.35 -13.81
C TYR A 136 -11.16 -0.67 -13.89
N ARG A 137 -11.60 -1.74 -13.22
CA ARG A 137 -13.00 -2.17 -13.26
C ARG A 137 -13.94 -1.14 -12.65
N LEU A 138 -13.62 -0.59 -11.49
CA LEU A 138 -14.42 0.45 -10.85
C LEU A 138 -14.45 1.75 -11.67
N ASN A 139 -13.31 2.13 -12.25
CA ASN A 139 -13.22 3.36 -13.02
C ASN A 139 -13.92 3.31 -14.39
N VAL A 140 -14.21 2.10 -14.94
CA VAL A 140 -14.95 1.95 -16.20
C VAL A 140 -16.46 1.74 -16.03
N LEU A 141 -16.95 1.72 -14.77
CA LEU A 141 -18.40 1.66 -14.52
C LEU A 141 -19.10 2.87 -15.13
N SER A 142 -20.30 2.65 -15.69
CA SER A 142 -21.18 3.72 -16.14
C SER A 142 -21.65 4.60 -14.99
N ASP A 143 -22.11 5.81 -15.27
CA ASP A 143 -22.60 6.73 -14.23
C ASP A 143 -23.83 6.16 -13.48
N GLY A 144 -24.62 5.30 -14.13
CA GLY A 144 -25.72 4.57 -13.49
C GLY A 144 -25.20 3.58 -12.45
N GLU A 145 -24.26 2.71 -12.82
CA GLU A 145 -23.65 1.72 -11.94
C GLU A 145 -22.90 2.37 -10.78
N ARG A 146 -22.20 3.49 -11.04
CA ARG A 146 -21.54 4.25 -9.97
C ARG A 146 -22.52 4.77 -8.93
N ARG A 147 -23.64 5.36 -9.35
CA ARG A 147 -24.69 5.84 -8.44
C ARG A 147 -25.30 4.69 -7.64
N GLU A 148 -25.65 3.59 -8.32
CA GLU A 148 -26.21 2.41 -7.65
C GLU A 148 -25.26 1.84 -6.57
N LEU A 149 -23.94 1.79 -6.86
CA LEU A 149 -22.94 1.34 -5.90
C LEU A 149 -22.86 2.29 -4.69
N LEU A 150 -22.82 3.61 -4.92
CA LEU A 150 -22.76 4.60 -3.83
C LEU A 150 -24.04 4.57 -2.99
N ASP A 151 -25.20 4.50 -3.60
CA ASP A 151 -26.49 4.38 -2.92
C ASP A 151 -26.55 3.09 -2.08
N THR A 152 -26.00 2.00 -2.59
CA THR A 152 -25.89 0.73 -1.87
C THR A 152 -24.99 0.88 -0.63
N LEU A 153 -23.85 1.55 -0.76
CA LEU A 153 -22.95 1.81 0.37
C LEU A 153 -23.61 2.71 1.41
N ASP A 154 -24.29 3.77 0.97
CA ASP A 154 -24.96 4.72 1.87
C ASP A 154 -26.13 4.03 2.61
N LYS A 155 -26.89 3.18 1.91
CA LYS A 155 -27.94 2.35 2.55
C LYS A 155 -27.34 1.41 3.58
N LYS A 156 -26.30 0.65 3.24
CA LYS A 156 -25.61 -0.25 4.18
C LYS A 156 -25.05 0.52 5.39
N ARG A 157 -24.62 1.76 5.20
CA ARG A 157 -24.18 2.64 6.28
C ARG A 157 -25.37 3.00 7.20
N HIS A 158 -26.48 3.42 6.62
CA HIS A 158 -27.67 3.79 7.37
C HIS A 158 -28.21 2.62 8.19
N ASP A 159 -28.27 1.44 7.60
CA ASP A 159 -28.79 0.22 8.21
C ASP A 159 -27.77 -0.48 9.14
N ASN A 160 -26.55 0.05 9.24
CA ASN A 160 -25.41 -0.57 9.93
C ASN A 160 -25.19 -2.06 9.53
N SER A 161 -25.44 -2.37 8.25
CA SER A 161 -25.46 -3.74 7.70
C SER A 161 -24.24 -4.06 6.84
N ILE A 162 -23.13 -3.32 7.02
CA ILE A 162 -21.91 -3.58 6.28
C ILE A 162 -21.13 -4.73 6.89
N ASP A 163 -20.68 -5.64 6.03
CA ASP A 163 -19.80 -6.72 6.46
C ASP A 163 -18.44 -6.16 6.84
N MET A 164 -17.92 -6.60 7.98
CA MET A 164 -16.67 -6.11 8.55
C MET A 164 -15.63 -7.22 8.61
N SER A 165 -14.40 -6.89 8.25
CA SER A 165 -13.20 -7.63 8.61
C SER A 165 -12.61 -7.05 9.89
N GLN A 166 -11.96 -7.89 10.68
CA GLN A 166 -11.31 -7.48 11.92
C GLN A 166 -9.94 -8.14 12.05
N GLY A 167 -9.07 -7.49 12.78
CA GLY A 167 -7.73 -7.99 13.08
C GLY A 167 -7.09 -7.21 14.21
N GLU A 168 -5.84 -7.54 14.48
CA GLU A 168 -4.99 -6.84 15.45
C GLU A 168 -3.75 -6.30 14.73
N GLU A 169 -3.28 -5.14 15.17
CA GLU A 169 -2.08 -4.52 14.61
C GLU A 169 -1.28 -3.81 15.71
N LYS A 170 0.04 -3.82 15.55
CA LYS A 170 0.97 -3.16 16.47
C LYS A 170 1.42 -1.84 15.87
N PHE A 171 1.40 -0.80 16.68
CA PHE A 171 1.89 0.52 16.33
C PHE A 171 2.98 0.96 17.30
N GLU A 172 3.99 1.60 16.76
CA GLU A 172 4.92 2.41 17.52
C GLU A 172 4.68 3.88 17.20
N LEU A 173 4.63 4.72 18.24
CA LEU A 173 4.53 6.16 18.10
C LEU A 173 5.69 6.83 18.80
N VAL A 174 6.16 7.93 18.24
CA VAL A 174 7.17 8.81 18.83
C VAL A 174 6.59 10.17 19.13
N LYS A 175 7.07 10.81 20.17
CA LYS A 175 6.64 12.14 20.57
C LYS A 175 7.46 13.21 19.86
N GLU A 176 6.78 14.12 19.16
CA GLU A 176 7.38 15.29 18.50
C GLU A 176 6.77 16.56 19.11
N GLY A 177 7.49 17.20 20.02
CA GLY A 177 6.93 18.25 20.87
C GLY A 177 5.83 17.68 21.79
N ASP A 178 4.60 18.19 21.66
CA ASP A 178 3.44 17.69 22.44
C ASP A 178 2.56 16.70 21.64
N GLU A 179 2.95 16.39 20.40
CA GLU A 179 2.16 15.57 19.49
C GLU A 179 2.77 14.19 19.30
N TRP A 180 1.92 13.19 19.08
CA TRP A 180 2.32 11.83 18.71
C TRP A 180 2.37 11.67 17.21
N ARG A 181 3.36 10.90 16.72
CA ARG A 181 3.51 10.52 15.31
C ARG A 181 3.71 9.01 15.19
N ILE A 182 3.17 8.42 14.14
CA ILE A 182 3.40 7.02 13.79
C ILE A 182 4.87 6.85 13.40
N PHE A 183 5.55 5.93 14.05
CA PHE A 183 6.92 5.55 13.75
C PHE A 183 6.93 4.23 12.99
N LEU A 184 7.39 4.26 11.74
CA LEU A 184 7.40 3.12 10.83
C LEU A 184 8.78 2.49 10.69
N ASN A 185 9.78 3.09 11.35
CA ASN A 185 11.17 2.64 11.36
C ASN A 185 11.74 2.39 9.94
N TRP A 186 11.44 3.28 9.01
CA TRP A 186 11.90 3.13 7.61
C TRP A 186 13.41 3.09 7.50
N ALA A 187 14.15 3.73 8.40
CA ALA A 187 15.60 3.69 8.42
C ALA A 187 16.17 2.28 8.60
N ALA A 188 15.46 1.41 9.32
CA ALA A 188 15.89 0.02 9.52
C ALA A 188 15.85 -0.80 8.23
N GLY A 189 15.02 -0.40 7.24
CA GLY A 189 14.81 -1.17 6.01
C GLY A 189 14.11 -2.51 6.23
N ILE A 190 14.08 -3.30 5.16
CA ILE A 190 13.52 -4.65 5.15
C ILE A 190 14.67 -5.63 5.13
N LYS A 191 14.76 -6.50 6.13
CA LYS A 191 15.75 -7.57 6.19
C LYS A 191 15.31 -8.74 5.32
N ILE A 192 16.21 -9.20 4.45
CA ILE A 192 15.97 -10.36 3.59
C ILE A 192 17.10 -11.38 3.83
N PRO A 193 16.98 -12.26 4.86
CA PRO A 193 17.88 -13.39 5.01
C PRO A 193 17.71 -14.36 3.84
N LEU A 194 18.84 -14.88 3.38
CA LEU A 194 18.93 -15.85 2.29
C LEU A 194 19.36 -17.20 2.83
N THR A 195 18.69 -18.25 2.40
CA THR A 195 19.01 -19.62 2.76
C THR A 195 19.02 -20.54 1.54
N VAL A 196 19.72 -21.67 1.68
CA VAL A 196 19.77 -22.73 0.68
C VAL A 196 19.26 -24.01 1.32
N ASP A 197 18.26 -24.63 0.71
CA ASP A 197 17.75 -25.93 1.10
C ASP A 197 18.26 -27.03 0.15
N LEU A 198 19.17 -27.84 0.64
CA LEU A 198 19.72 -29.03 -0.03
C LEU A 198 19.15 -30.33 0.51
N SER A 199 18.05 -30.30 1.27
CA SER A 199 17.45 -31.50 1.88
C SER A 199 17.08 -32.59 0.87
N ARG A 200 16.89 -32.21 -0.41
CA ARG A 200 16.49 -33.09 -1.51
C ARG A 200 17.63 -33.53 -2.41
N THR A 201 18.86 -33.11 -2.14
CA THR A 201 20.04 -33.52 -2.92
C THR A 201 21.32 -33.40 -2.12
N SER A 202 22.15 -34.45 -2.18
CA SER A 202 23.52 -34.44 -1.66
C SER A 202 24.58 -34.22 -2.76
N ASP A 203 24.13 -34.15 -4.02
CA ASP A 203 24.98 -34.17 -5.20
C ASP A 203 25.60 -32.80 -5.49
N LEU A 204 25.02 -31.75 -4.88
CA LEU A 204 25.41 -30.39 -5.09
C LEU A 204 26.05 -29.78 -3.83
N ASP A 205 26.94 -28.83 -4.05
CA ASP A 205 27.40 -27.87 -3.06
C ASP A 205 27.01 -26.49 -3.54
N VAL A 206 26.41 -25.68 -2.66
CA VAL A 206 25.86 -24.37 -3.04
C VAL A 206 26.31 -23.32 -2.05
N ALA A 207 26.90 -22.25 -2.58
CA ALA A 207 27.29 -21.08 -1.81
C ALA A 207 26.52 -19.83 -2.29
N LEU A 208 25.99 -19.09 -1.34
CA LEU A 208 25.39 -17.75 -1.58
C LEU A 208 26.50 -16.70 -1.60
N SER A 209 26.39 -15.71 -2.49
CA SER A 209 27.27 -14.52 -2.49
C SER A 209 27.07 -13.65 -1.24
N ARG A 210 25.87 -13.67 -0.68
CA ARG A 210 25.47 -12.98 0.56
C ARG A 210 24.45 -13.81 1.29
N HIS A 211 24.36 -13.63 2.61
CA HIS A 211 23.38 -14.31 3.46
C HIS A 211 22.21 -13.41 3.90
N GLU A 212 22.32 -12.10 3.70
CA GLU A 212 21.30 -11.14 4.04
C GLU A 212 21.41 -9.88 3.18
N PHE A 213 20.26 -9.28 2.88
CA PHE A 213 20.13 -7.92 2.38
C PHE A 213 19.31 -7.09 3.37
N VAL A 214 19.57 -5.77 3.40
CA VAL A 214 18.73 -4.78 4.05
C VAL A 214 18.39 -3.74 2.99
N LEU A 215 17.10 -3.64 2.64
CA LEU A 215 16.65 -2.89 1.47
C LEU A 215 15.51 -1.94 1.84
N GLN A 216 15.42 -0.85 1.10
CA GLN A 216 14.23 0.00 1.12
C GLN A 216 13.22 -0.49 0.07
N PRO A 217 11.90 -0.35 0.33
CA PRO A 217 10.90 -0.61 -0.69
C PRO A 217 11.18 0.16 -1.99
N GLY A 218 11.12 -0.53 -3.12
CA GLY A 218 11.44 -0.03 -4.45
C GLY A 218 12.89 -0.26 -4.88
N GLU A 219 13.72 -0.92 -4.06
CA GLU A 219 15.11 -1.23 -4.43
C GLU A 219 15.23 -2.57 -5.14
N LEU A 220 16.21 -2.62 -6.06
CA LEU A 220 16.66 -3.82 -6.74
C LEU A 220 17.82 -4.45 -5.97
N PHE A 221 17.90 -5.77 -5.99
CA PHE A 221 19.06 -6.49 -5.49
C PHE A 221 19.35 -7.74 -6.33
N GLU A 222 20.60 -8.14 -6.34
CA GLU A 222 21.04 -9.33 -7.07
C GLU A 222 21.54 -10.39 -6.09
N VAL A 223 21.10 -11.61 -6.32
CA VAL A 223 21.58 -12.80 -5.59
C VAL A 223 22.35 -13.68 -6.55
N SER A 224 23.59 -14.01 -6.20
CA SER A 224 24.41 -14.97 -6.92
C SER A 224 24.55 -16.26 -6.13
N LEU A 225 24.38 -17.37 -6.83
CA LEU A 225 24.51 -18.76 -6.35
C LEU A 225 25.69 -19.41 -7.07
N LYS A 226 26.72 -19.84 -6.33
CA LYS A 226 27.79 -20.69 -6.85
C LYS A 226 27.41 -22.14 -6.58
N ILE A 227 27.24 -22.92 -7.64
CA ILE A 227 26.75 -24.30 -7.56
C ILE A 227 27.83 -25.21 -8.10
N ARG A 228 28.24 -26.18 -7.29
CA ARG A 228 29.25 -27.19 -7.65
C ARG A 228 28.61 -28.58 -7.67
N ASN A 229 28.81 -29.31 -8.77
CA ASN A 229 28.49 -30.72 -8.85
C ASN A 229 29.57 -31.53 -8.14
N LYS A 230 29.23 -32.26 -7.06
CA LYS A 230 30.15 -33.10 -6.27
C LYS A 230 30.30 -34.49 -6.84
N THR A 231 29.51 -34.87 -7.84
CA THR A 231 29.51 -36.18 -8.41
C THR A 231 30.46 -36.32 -9.60
N ASN A 232 30.67 -37.55 -10.07
CA ASN A 232 31.43 -37.87 -11.27
C ASN A 232 30.58 -38.00 -12.54
N GLN A 233 29.26 -37.62 -12.46
CA GLN A 233 28.31 -37.62 -13.56
C GLN A 233 27.75 -36.20 -13.74
N PRO A 234 27.28 -35.83 -14.95
CA PRO A 234 26.51 -34.59 -15.12
C PRO A 234 25.25 -34.62 -14.25
N VAL A 235 24.97 -33.50 -13.56
CA VAL A 235 23.75 -33.30 -12.75
C VAL A 235 22.93 -32.17 -13.32
N THR A 236 21.68 -32.45 -13.65
CA THR A 236 20.71 -31.43 -14.03
C THR A 236 19.84 -31.10 -12.84
N THR A 237 19.75 -29.84 -12.48
CA THR A 237 18.93 -29.38 -11.35
C THR A 237 18.01 -28.24 -11.76
N ARG A 238 16.82 -28.22 -11.18
CA ARG A 238 15.92 -27.07 -11.20
C ARG A 238 16.07 -26.31 -9.88
N ILE A 239 16.25 -25.01 -9.98
CA ILE A 239 16.36 -24.12 -8.84
C ILE A 239 15.02 -23.43 -8.67
N GLY A 240 14.39 -23.62 -7.52
CA GLY A 240 13.19 -22.91 -7.08
C GLY A 240 13.56 -21.88 -6.02
N HIS A 241 12.68 -20.92 -5.79
CA HIS A 241 12.78 -20.03 -4.64
C HIS A 241 11.45 -19.97 -3.90
N LEU A 242 11.53 -19.77 -2.61
CA LEU A 242 10.40 -19.65 -1.70
C LEU A 242 10.58 -18.37 -0.87
N VAL A 243 9.51 -17.59 -0.76
CA VAL A 243 9.46 -16.38 0.08
C VAL A 243 8.60 -16.65 1.29
N GLU A 244 9.10 -16.33 2.48
CA GLU A 244 8.39 -16.47 3.74
C GLU A 244 8.33 -15.14 4.51
N PRO A 245 7.17 -14.82 5.15
CA PRO A 245 5.91 -15.55 5.09
C PRO A 245 5.25 -15.44 3.71
N GLN A 246 4.50 -16.46 3.31
CA GLN A 246 3.83 -16.53 2.00
C GLN A 246 2.94 -15.31 1.71
N ALA A 247 2.37 -14.68 2.74
CA ALA A 247 1.52 -13.49 2.60
C ALA A 247 2.26 -12.27 2.00
N VAL A 248 3.59 -12.25 2.04
CA VAL A 248 4.39 -11.16 1.46
C VAL A 248 5.13 -11.56 0.18
N ALA A 249 4.95 -12.78 -0.31
CA ALA A 249 5.64 -13.27 -1.51
C ALA A 249 5.39 -12.39 -2.74
N ASP A 250 4.16 -11.90 -2.91
CA ASP A 250 3.76 -11.06 -4.04
C ASP A 250 4.42 -9.66 -4.04
N TYR A 251 5.13 -9.29 -2.98
CA TYR A 251 5.87 -8.01 -2.90
C TYR A 251 7.34 -8.14 -3.32
N LEU A 252 7.78 -9.34 -3.67
CA LEU A 252 9.11 -9.59 -4.21
C LEU A 252 8.99 -9.97 -5.69
N ASP A 253 9.21 -9.00 -6.57
CA ASP A 253 9.21 -9.24 -8.01
C ASP A 253 10.51 -9.88 -8.46
N PHE A 254 10.39 -10.84 -9.35
CA PHE A 254 11.50 -11.46 -10.03
C PHE A 254 11.73 -10.76 -11.38
N VAL A 255 12.80 -9.96 -11.47
CA VAL A 255 13.05 -9.10 -12.63
C VAL A 255 13.85 -9.84 -13.69
N GLN A 256 14.90 -10.58 -13.28
CA GLN A 256 15.74 -11.36 -14.16
C GLN A 256 16.20 -12.64 -13.46
N CYS A 257 16.24 -13.75 -14.20
CA CYS A 257 16.61 -15.05 -13.66
C CYS A 257 17.57 -15.80 -14.56
N GLY A 258 18.79 -16.02 -14.08
CA GLY A 258 19.78 -16.88 -14.75
C GLY A 258 19.53 -18.39 -14.56
N PHE A 259 18.54 -18.79 -13.77
CA PHE A 259 18.23 -20.19 -13.43
C PHE A 259 16.75 -20.55 -13.54
N LEU A 260 16.00 -19.82 -14.38
CA LEU A 260 14.58 -20.12 -14.64
C LEU A 260 14.38 -21.52 -15.24
N LEU A 261 15.31 -21.91 -16.12
CA LEU A 261 15.34 -23.25 -16.73
C LEU A 261 16.24 -24.19 -15.93
N PRO A 262 16.02 -25.52 -16.04
CA PRO A 262 16.96 -26.48 -15.46
C PRO A 262 18.39 -26.23 -15.94
N VAL A 263 19.34 -26.26 -15.02
CA VAL A 263 20.76 -26.08 -15.31
C VAL A 263 21.51 -27.41 -15.21
N THR A 264 22.40 -27.69 -16.14
CA THR A 264 23.21 -28.90 -16.16
C THR A 264 24.66 -28.57 -15.82
N LEU A 265 25.16 -29.19 -14.77
CA LEU A 265 26.52 -29.04 -14.28
C LEU A 265 27.36 -30.25 -14.64
N ALA A 266 28.46 -30.06 -15.31
CA ALA A 266 29.41 -31.11 -15.61
C ALA A 266 30.07 -31.66 -14.31
N PRO A 267 30.60 -32.89 -14.32
CA PRO A 267 31.24 -33.51 -13.16
C PRO A 267 32.32 -32.64 -12.53
N GLY A 268 32.23 -32.40 -11.21
CA GLY A 268 33.21 -31.63 -10.44
C GLY A 268 33.28 -30.13 -10.78
N LYS A 269 32.45 -29.64 -11.70
CA LYS A 269 32.47 -28.22 -12.13
C LYS A 269 31.60 -27.37 -11.21
N GLU A 270 32.09 -26.13 -11.05
CA GLU A 270 31.38 -25.05 -10.39
C GLU A 270 30.91 -24.03 -11.44
N GLN A 271 29.69 -23.51 -11.25
CA GLN A 271 29.15 -22.46 -12.12
C GLN A 271 28.36 -21.46 -11.26
N GLU A 272 28.41 -20.20 -11.63
CA GLU A 272 27.68 -19.12 -10.97
C GLU A 272 26.42 -18.78 -11.76
N PHE A 273 25.33 -18.57 -11.01
CA PHE A 273 24.02 -18.18 -11.53
C PHE A 273 23.52 -16.99 -10.73
N SER A 274 22.94 -16.01 -11.37
CA SER A 274 22.38 -14.85 -10.69
C SER A 274 20.90 -14.64 -11.00
N GLY A 275 20.23 -14.02 -10.05
CA GLY A 275 18.83 -13.55 -10.16
C GLY A 275 18.71 -12.15 -9.61
N THR A 276 18.00 -11.29 -10.32
CA THR A 276 17.68 -9.91 -9.90
C THR A 276 16.24 -9.85 -9.42
N TYR A 277 16.07 -9.29 -8.26
CA TYR A 277 14.78 -9.09 -7.60
C TYR A 277 14.52 -7.61 -7.36
N MET A 278 13.23 -7.25 -7.24
CA MET A 278 12.80 -5.93 -6.83
C MET A 278 11.83 -6.04 -5.65
N LEU A 279 12.14 -5.36 -4.56
CA LEU A 279 11.21 -5.21 -3.45
C LEU A 279 10.18 -4.13 -3.81
N ARG A 280 8.90 -4.51 -3.91
CA ARG A 280 7.83 -3.55 -4.30
C ARG A 280 7.70 -2.42 -3.29
N GLY A 281 7.44 -1.22 -3.81
CA GLY A 281 7.20 -0.03 -3.00
C GLY A 281 5.92 -0.07 -2.16
N SER A 282 4.95 -0.91 -2.57
CA SER A 282 3.64 -1.06 -1.92
C SER A 282 3.62 -2.07 -0.78
N LEU A 283 4.79 -2.50 -0.28
CA LEU A 283 4.88 -3.42 0.86
C LEU A 283 4.09 -2.91 2.07
N PRO A 284 3.35 -3.77 2.80
CA PRO A 284 2.66 -3.39 4.02
C PRO A 284 3.62 -2.81 5.08
N GLU A 285 3.17 -1.80 5.82
CA GLU A 285 4.02 -1.03 6.74
C GLU A 285 4.63 -1.87 7.89
N GLY A 286 3.92 -2.86 8.37
CA GLY A 286 4.39 -3.74 9.45
C GLY A 286 5.39 -4.82 9.02
N VAL A 287 5.74 -4.90 7.73
CA VAL A 287 6.68 -5.91 7.23
C VAL A 287 8.10 -5.34 7.29
N HIS A 288 8.89 -5.87 8.21
CA HIS A 288 10.31 -5.51 8.40
C HIS A 288 11.28 -6.63 8.03
N GLN A 289 10.76 -7.81 7.70
CA GLN A 289 11.56 -8.97 7.32
C GLN A 289 10.76 -9.87 6.37
N MET A 290 11.46 -10.45 5.39
CA MET A 290 11.02 -11.58 4.59
C MET A 290 12.22 -12.48 4.30
N ALA A 291 12.03 -13.81 4.34
CA ALA A 291 13.10 -14.74 4.03
C ALA A 291 13.00 -15.21 2.58
N LEU A 292 14.12 -15.40 1.92
CA LEU A 292 14.21 -15.97 0.57
C LEU A 292 15.06 -17.25 0.62
N SER A 293 14.42 -18.40 0.38
CA SER A 293 15.06 -19.71 0.37
C SER A 293 15.17 -20.24 -1.05
N TYR A 294 16.32 -20.86 -1.38
CA TYR A 294 16.54 -21.52 -2.66
C TYR A 294 16.48 -23.05 -2.46
N GLU A 295 15.59 -23.68 -3.20
CA GLU A 295 15.43 -25.14 -3.22
C GLU A 295 16.02 -25.73 -4.49
N PHE A 296 16.67 -26.90 -4.37
CA PHE A 296 17.30 -27.61 -5.46
C PHE A 296 16.65 -28.97 -5.69
N ARG A 297 16.19 -29.20 -6.92
CA ARG A 297 15.58 -30.49 -7.33
C ARG A 297 16.33 -31.06 -8.51
N VAL A 298 17.03 -32.15 -8.28
CA VAL A 298 17.69 -32.87 -9.36
C VAL A 298 16.64 -33.45 -10.30
N VAL A 299 16.80 -33.19 -11.58
CA VAL A 299 15.95 -33.71 -12.66
C VAL A 299 16.64 -34.91 -13.23
N LYS A 300 15.95 -36.06 -13.17
CA LYS A 300 16.44 -37.32 -13.74
C LYS A 300 16.09 -37.44 -15.21
#